data_1e0d6c2db0a72a3d0b0da05dd01498e7
#
_entry.id   1e0d6c2db0a72a3d0b0da05dd01498e7
#
_cell.length_a   1.000
_cell.length_b   1.000
_cell.length_c   1.000
_cell.angle_alpha   90.00
_cell.angle_beta   90.00
_cell.angle_gamma   90.00
#
_symmetry.space_group_name_H-M   'P 1'
#
loop_
_entity.id
_entity.type
_entity.pdbx_description
1 polymer ?
#
loop_
_entity_poly.entity_id
_entity_poly.type
_entity_poly.pdbx_seq_one_letter_code
_entity_poly.pdbx_strand_id
1 'polypeptide(L)'
;MDASRPLRIIAAAPALEPDTEAFYEALSELIRVYEFRDRDRICCYDISVSQCYALEAVVRGSELTLNDLAARLYLDKSTASRVVDALERKGYVERQPHPEDRRSLLLRPTPAGREMEQRIRRDILTEEQALLADFDPEICQAMTQLIRRLARAAASRVDAAGGSCCRIP
;
A
#
# COMPACT_ATOMS: atom_id res chain seq x y z
N MET A 1 -42.52 -21.15 -25.48
CA MET A 1 -41.13 -20.91 -25.90
C MET A 1 -41.07 -19.46 -26.36
N ASP A 2 -40.75 -18.58 -25.42
CA ASP A 2 -40.68 -17.14 -25.68
C ASP A 2 -39.19 -16.74 -25.68
N ALA A 3 -38.66 -16.47 -26.88
CA ALA A 3 -37.29 -16.12 -27.15
C ALA A 3 -37.22 -14.64 -27.56
N SER A 4 -37.52 -13.74 -26.62
CA SER A 4 -37.39 -12.30 -26.84
C SER A 4 -36.83 -11.59 -25.61
N ARG A 5 -35.60 -11.94 -25.25
CA ARG A 5 -34.86 -11.13 -24.29
C ARG A 5 -34.02 -10.09 -25.08
N PRO A 6 -34.35 -8.78 -25.01
CA PRO A 6 -33.61 -7.80 -25.74
C PRO A 6 -32.16 -7.75 -25.17
N LEU A 7 -31.19 -7.84 -26.08
CA LEU A 7 -29.80 -7.55 -25.81
C LEU A 7 -29.73 -6.18 -25.12
N ARG A 8 -29.28 -6.15 -23.85
CA ARG A 8 -28.88 -4.91 -23.19
C ARG A 8 -27.75 -4.31 -24.01
N ILE A 9 -28.06 -3.25 -24.74
CA ILE A 9 -27.05 -2.37 -25.34
C ILE A 9 -26.24 -1.85 -24.16
N ILE A 10 -25.00 -2.31 -24.04
CA ILE A 10 -24.03 -1.73 -23.10
C ILE A 10 -23.86 -0.30 -23.58
N ALA A 11 -24.35 0.66 -22.80
CA ALA A 11 -24.14 2.07 -23.09
C ALA A 11 -22.64 2.29 -23.26
N ALA A 12 -22.24 2.90 -24.37
CA ALA A 12 -20.86 3.23 -24.63
C ALA A 12 -20.32 3.99 -23.42
N ALA A 13 -19.15 3.58 -22.91
CA ALA A 13 -18.50 4.29 -21.83
C ALA A 13 -18.35 5.77 -22.24
N PRO A 14 -18.60 6.73 -21.34
CA PRO A 14 -18.42 8.15 -21.68
C PRO A 14 -16.97 8.36 -22.19
N ALA A 15 -16.82 9.15 -23.25
CA ALA A 15 -15.51 9.53 -23.74
C ALA A 15 -14.70 10.14 -22.59
N LEU A 16 -13.47 9.66 -22.40
CA LEU A 16 -12.57 10.25 -21.40
C LEU A 16 -12.24 11.68 -21.79
N GLU A 17 -12.38 12.60 -20.85
CA GLU A 17 -11.90 13.97 -21.03
C GLU A 17 -10.36 13.94 -21.18
N PRO A 18 -9.79 14.82 -22.04
CA PRO A 18 -8.33 14.86 -22.27
C PRO A 18 -7.52 14.94 -20.98
N ASP A 19 -7.96 15.72 -20.00
CA ASP A 19 -7.31 15.87 -18.71
C ASP A 19 -7.27 14.57 -17.90
N THR A 20 -8.26 13.70 -18.08
CA THR A 20 -8.32 12.40 -17.40
C THR A 20 -7.28 11.42 -17.95
N GLU A 21 -7.06 11.42 -19.25
CA GLU A 21 -6.05 10.59 -19.91
C GLU A 21 -4.64 11.04 -19.51
N ALA A 22 -4.34 12.33 -19.63
CA ALA A 22 -3.06 12.91 -19.23
C ALA A 22 -2.76 12.65 -17.73
N PHE A 23 -3.77 12.79 -16.87
CA PHE A 23 -3.64 12.46 -15.46
C PHE A 23 -3.32 10.98 -15.23
N TYR A 24 -4.02 10.07 -15.91
CA TYR A 24 -3.77 8.63 -15.80
C TYR A 24 -2.34 8.26 -16.24
N GLU A 25 -1.88 8.83 -17.35
CA GLU A 25 -0.53 8.59 -17.87
C GLU A 25 0.55 9.06 -16.89
N ALA A 26 0.44 10.30 -16.39
CA ALA A 26 1.38 10.87 -15.42
C ALA A 26 1.41 10.06 -14.11
N LEU A 27 0.25 9.66 -13.60
CA LEU A 27 0.17 8.83 -12.40
C LEU A 27 0.77 7.44 -12.63
N SER A 28 0.52 6.84 -13.79
CA SER A 28 1.05 5.52 -14.15
C SER A 28 2.56 5.55 -14.32
N GLU A 29 3.12 6.62 -14.85
CA GLU A 29 4.56 6.83 -14.96
C GLU A 29 5.18 6.96 -13.55
N LEU A 30 4.61 7.81 -12.70
CA LEU A 30 5.07 8.00 -11.33
C LEU A 30 5.09 6.67 -10.56
N ILE A 31 4.01 5.90 -10.62
CA ILE A 31 3.92 4.59 -9.95
C ILE A 31 5.04 3.66 -10.43
N ARG A 32 5.27 3.54 -11.75
CA ARG A 32 6.34 2.68 -12.29
C ARG A 32 7.73 3.07 -11.80
N VAL A 33 8.01 4.38 -11.73
CA VAL A 33 9.30 4.89 -11.23
C VAL A 33 9.47 4.54 -9.75
N TYR A 34 8.45 4.76 -8.94
CA TYR A 34 8.50 4.47 -7.50
C TYR A 34 8.58 2.95 -7.21
N GLU A 35 7.85 2.12 -7.95
CA GLU A 35 7.97 0.66 -7.84
C GLU A 35 9.37 0.15 -8.20
N PHE A 36 10.01 0.73 -9.21
CA PHE A 36 11.39 0.39 -9.57
C PHE A 36 12.35 0.83 -8.45
N ARG A 37 12.25 2.07 -7.99
CA ARG A 37 13.06 2.63 -6.92
C ARG A 37 12.97 1.78 -5.64
N ASP A 38 11.77 1.45 -5.22
CA ASP A 38 11.55 0.67 -4.01
C ASP A 38 12.16 -0.73 -4.12
N ARG A 39 12.10 -1.37 -5.30
CA ARG A 39 12.76 -2.66 -5.53
C ARG A 39 14.28 -2.52 -5.48
N ASP A 40 14.83 -1.51 -6.12
CA ASP A 40 16.28 -1.27 -6.18
C ASP A 40 16.87 -0.98 -4.80
N ARG A 41 16.18 -0.18 -3.99
CA ARG A 41 16.65 0.24 -2.67
C ARG A 41 16.44 -0.81 -1.58
N ILE A 42 15.26 -1.41 -1.55
CA ILE A 42 14.90 -2.36 -0.50
C ILE A 42 15.69 -3.66 -0.62
N CYS A 43 16.14 -4.06 -1.82
CA CYS A 43 16.97 -5.25 -1.99
C CYS A 43 18.28 -5.22 -1.19
N CYS A 44 18.78 -4.03 -0.84
CA CYS A 44 20.00 -3.86 -0.04
C CYS A 44 19.81 -4.20 1.46
N TYR A 45 18.58 -4.43 1.93
CA TYR A 45 18.25 -4.63 3.34
C TYR A 45 17.84 -6.06 3.72
N ASP A 46 18.06 -7.03 2.85
CA ASP A 46 17.65 -8.42 3.10
C ASP A 46 16.15 -8.58 3.41
N ILE A 47 15.30 -7.67 2.93
CA ILE A 47 13.85 -7.78 2.97
C ILE A 47 13.23 -7.46 1.61
N SER A 48 12.05 -8.00 1.33
CA SER A 48 11.30 -7.64 0.12
C SER A 48 10.51 -6.36 0.33
N VAL A 49 10.05 -5.75 -0.77
CA VAL A 49 9.18 -4.56 -0.74
C VAL A 49 7.93 -4.82 0.12
N SER A 50 7.27 -5.97 -0.06
CA SER A 50 6.10 -6.34 0.75
C SER A 50 6.44 -6.49 2.23
N GLN A 51 7.62 -7.04 2.56
CA GLN A 51 8.11 -7.14 3.94
C GLN A 51 8.40 -5.75 4.52
N CYS A 52 8.96 -4.84 3.73
CA CYS A 52 9.22 -3.47 4.14
C CYS A 52 7.92 -2.74 4.51
N TYR A 53 6.91 -2.78 3.64
CA TYR A 53 5.62 -2.18 3.92
C TYR A 53 4.91 -2.80 5.13
N ALA A 54 5.02 -4.12 5.30
CA ALA A 54 4.46 -4.79 6.47
C ALA A 54 5.18 -4.38 7.76
N LEU A 55 6.51 -4.30 7.75
CA LEU A 55 7.29 -3.86 8.89
C LEU A 55 6.97 -2.42 9.27
N GLU A 56 6.89 -1.51 8.29
CA GLU A 56 6.48 -0.13 8.50
C GLU A 56 5.07 -0.05 9.13
N ALA A 57 4.11 -0.83 8.62
CA ALA A 57 2.75 -0.87 9.16
C ALA A 57 2.73 -1.35 10.62
N VAL A 58 3.54 -2.38 10.95
CA VAL A 58 3.66 -2.92 12.32
C VAL A 58 4.36 -1.94 13.25
N VAL A 59 5.41 -1.25 12.80
CA VAL A 59 6.10 -0.24 13.61
C VAL A 59 5.22 0.95 13.93
N ARG A 60 4.40 1.40 12.96
CA ARG A 60 3.48 2.54 13.13
C ARG A 60 2.16 2.18 13.80
N GLY A 61 1.78 0.92 13.78
CA GLY A 61 0.56 0.43 14.44
C GLY A 61 0.78 0.20 15.93
N SER A 62 -0.19 0.59 16.77
CA SER A 62 -0.13 0.33 18.21
C SER A 62 -0.57 -1.11 18.56
N GLU A 63 -1.63 -1.59 17.91
CA GLU A 63 -2.28 -2.88 18.15
C GLU A 63 -2.76 -3.48 16.83
N LEU A 64 -1.82 -3.99 16.03
CA LEU A 64 -2.12 -4.46 14.69
C LEU A 64 -2.25 -5.99 14.70
N THR A 65 -3.42 -6.48 14.30
CA THR A 65 -3.62 -7.92 14.04
C THR A 65 -3.21 -8.28 12.61
N LEU A 66 -3.14 -9.57 12.31
CA LEU A 66 -2.90 -10.05 10.95
C LEU A 66 -4.00 -9.59 9.97
N ASN A 67 -5.25 -9.54 10.43
CA ASN A 67 -6.36 -9.10 9.59
C ASN A 67 -6.27 -7.60 9.28
N ASP A 68 -5.91 -6.78 10.28
CA ASP A 68 -5.71 -5.34 10.09
C ASP A 68 -4.54 -5.07 9.14
N LEU A 69 -3.45 -5.84 9.26
CA LEU A 69 -2.31 -5.74 8.35
C LEU A 69 -2.72 -6.09 6.91
N ALA A 70 -3.45 -7.19 6.72
CA ALA A 70 -3.94 -7.61 5.42
C ALA A 70 -4.81 -6.52 4.76
N ALA A 71 -5.77 -5.98 5.51
CA ALA A 71 -6.63 -4.88 5.05
C ALA A 71 -5.81 -3.62 4.70
N ARG A 72 -4.86 -3.24 5.57
CA ARG A 72 -4.03 -2.05 5.39
C ARG A 72 -3.14 -2.10 4.16
N LEU A 73 -2.69 -3.30 3.79
CA LEU A 73 -1.81 -3.54 2.64
C LEU A 73 -2.56 -4.04 1.40
N TYR A 74 -3.89 -4.10 1.45
CA TYR A 74 -4.73 -4.64 0.38
C TYR A 74 -4.31 -6.07 -0.05
N LEU A 75 -3.90 -6.89 0.93
CA LEU A 75 -3.49 -8.27 0.73
C LEU A 75 -4.58 -9.24 1.19
N ASP A 76 -4.63 -10.42 0.58
CA ASP A 76 -5.36 -11.54 1.19
C ASP A 76 -4.65 -12.02 2.47
N LYS A 77 -5.42 -12.65 3.36
CA LYS A 77 -4.92 -13.11 4.67
C LYS A 77 -3.76 -14.10 4.54
N SER A 78 -3.76 -14.96 3.52
CA SER A 78 -2.72 -15.97 3.33
C SER A 78 -1.40 -15.33 2.88
N THR A 79 -1.46 -14.32 2.03
CA THR A 79 -0.30 -13.54 1.60
C THR A 79 0.25 -12.71 2.77
N ALA A 80 -0.61 -12.02 3.52
CA ALA A 80 -0.19 -11.29 4.72
C ALA A 80 0.48 -12.22 5.74
N SER A 81 -0.06 -13.44 5.96
CA SER A 81 0.56 -14.42 6.85
C SER A 81 1.97 -14.80 6.41
N ARG A 82 2.17 -15.10 5.12
CA ARG A 82 3.49 -15.43 4.57
C ARG A 82 4.52 -14.31 4.72
N VAL A 83 4.08 -13.07 4.54
CA VAL A 83 4.92 -11.89 4.74
C VAL A 83 5.34 -11.75 6.21
N VAL A 84 4.39 -11.91 7.14
CA VAL A 84 4.65 -11.85 8.58
C VAL A 84 5.56 -13.01 9.01
N ASP A 85 5.30 -14.25 8.56
CA ASP A 85 6.14 -15.42 8.86
C ASP A 85 7.60 -15.20 8.41
N ALA A 86 7.80 -14.52 7.29
CA ALA A 86 9.14 -14.18 6.82
C ALA A 86 9.82 -13.13 7.71
N LEU A 87 9.09 -12.09 8.14
CA LEU A 87 9.60 -11.08 9.07
C LEU A 87 9.90 -11.66 10.46
N GLU A 88 9.08 -12.61 10.92
CA GLU A 88 9.27 -13.31 12.19
C GLU A 88 10.52 -14.20 12.15
N ARG A 89 10.74 -14.98 11.07
CA ARG A 89 11.97 -15.75 10.87
C ARG A 89 13.23 -14.88 10.83
N LYS A 90 13.13 -13.65 10.38
CA LYS A 90 14.23 -12.66 10.37
C LYS A 90 14.38 -11.94 11.72
N GLY A 91 13.48 -12.18 12.66
CA GLY A 91 13.52 -11.57 13.99
C GLY A 91 13.10 -10.10 14.01
N TYR A 92 12.37 -9.61 13.01
CA TYR A 92 11.92 -8.22 12.93
C TYR A 92 10.53 -7.99 13.51
N VAL A 93 9.70 -9.03 13.53
CA VAL A 93 8.33 -9.00 14.07
C VAL A 93 8.15 -10.21 14.98
N GLU A 94 7.33 -10.08 15.99
CA GLU A 94 6.88 -11.16 16.86
C GLU A 94 5.36 -11.14 16.99
N ARG A 95 4.76 -12.31 17.26
CA ARG A 95 3.35 -12.46 17.56
C ARG A 95 3.14 -12.54 19.05
N GLN A 96 2.27 -11.72 19.60
CA GLN A 96 1.89 -11.74 21.02
C GLN A 96 0.39 -12.02 21.16
N PRO A 97 -0.06 -12.73 22.21
CA PRO A 97 -1.49 -12.87 22.48
C PRO A 97 -2.17 -11.52 22.65
N HIS A 98 -3.35 -11.36 22.03
CA HIS A 98 -4.16 -10.17 22.23
C HIS A 98 -4.70 -10.14 23.68
N PRO A 99 -4.61 -9.02 24.41
CA PRO A 99 -4.97 -8.97 25.82
C PRO A 99 -6.46 -9.25 26.08
N GLU A 100 -7.33 -8.87 25.15
CA GLU A 100 -8.78 -8.98 25.30
C GLU A 100 -9.40 -10.13 24.46
N ASP A 101 -8.71 -10.60 23.41
CA ASP A 101 -9.19 -11.68 22.53
C ASP A 101 -8.15 -12.79 22.39
N ARG A 102 -8.33 -13.86 23.16
CA ARG A 102 -7.44 -15.04 23.16
C ARG A 102 -7.34 -15.78 21.81
N ARG A 103 -8.21 -15.48 20.85
CA ARG A 103 -8.20 -16.06 19.49
C ARG A 103 -7.41 -15.23 18.50
N SER A 104 -6.99 -14.03 18.90
CA SER A 104 -6.25 -13.08 18.08
C SER A 104 -4.82 -12.94 18.55
N LEU A 105 -3.92 -12.65 17.61
CA LEU A 105 -2.52 -12.35 17.86
C LEU A 105 -2.22 -10.93 17.38
N LEU A 106 -1.54 -10.17 18.22
CA LEU A 106 -0.99 -8.86 17.87
C LEU A 106 0.39 -9.03 17.24
N LEU A 107 0.64 -8.25 16.22
CA LEU A 107 1.94 -8.12 15.59
C LEU A 107 2.72 -7.00 16.29
N ARG A 108 3.89 -7.32 16.80
CA ARG A 108 4.77 -6.37 17.49
C ARG A 108 6.11 -6.31 16.79
N PRO A 109 6.66 -5.11 16.57
CA PRO A 109 8.02 -5.00 16.06
C PRO A 109 9.01 -5.29 17.18
N THR A 110 10.03 -6.10 16.91
CA THR A 110 11.17 -6.29 17.81
C THR A 110 12.07 -5.04 17.82
N PRO A 111 13.03 -4.90 18.74
CA PRO A 111 14.05 -3.85 18.67
C PRO A 111 14.80 -3.83 17.34
N ALA A 112 15.18 -5.00 16.81
CA ALA A 112 15.83 -5.13 15.51
C ALA A 112 14.91 -4.70 14.35
N GLY A 113 13.62 -5.00 14.43
CA GLY A 113 12.65 -4.56 13.45
C GLY A 113 12.46 -3.04 13.43
N ARG A 114 12.43 -2.40 14.61
CA ARG A 114 12.37 -0.92 14.69
C ARG A 114 13.63 -0.27 14.11
N GLU A 115 14.79 -0.81 14.43
CA GLU A 115 16.05 -0.30 13.89
C GLU A 115 16.11 -0.44 12.36
N MET A 116 15.69 -1.58 11.83
CA MET A 116 15.60 -1.84 10.38
C MET A 116 14.67 -0.83 9.70
N GLU A 117 13.45 -0.66 10.21
CA GLU A 117 12.48 0.33 9.66
C GLU A 117 13.05 1.74 9.68
N GLN A 118 13.63 2.17 10.80
CA GLN A 118 14.23 3.50 10.91
C GLN A 118 15.38 3.72 9.94
N ARG A 119 16.20 2.70 9.70
CA ARG A 119 17.30 2.77 8.74
C ARG A 119 16.78 2.94 7.32
N ILE A 120 15.86 2.08 6.88
CA ILE A 120 15.24 2.17 5.56
C ILE A 120 14.56 3.53 5.39
N ARG A 121 13.78 3.94 6.38
CA ARG A 121 13.07 5.21 6.35
C ARG A 121 14.00 6.42 6.22
N ARG A 122 15.13 6.45 6.94
CA ARG A 122 16.09 7.53 6.79
C ARG A 122 16.64 7.63 5.39
N ASP A 123 17.00 6.51 4.79
CA ASP A 123 17.58 6.49 3.45
C ASP A 123 16.54 6.92 2.39
N ILE A 124 15.29 6.45 2.49
CA ILE A 124 14.19 6.90 1.62
C ILE A 124 13.95 8.41 1.80
N LEU A 125 13.89 8.92 3.03
CA LEU A 125 13.64 10.34 3.28
C LEU A 125 14.76 11.23 2.77
N THR A 126 16.02 10.76 2.79
CA THR A 126 17.16 11.49 2.22
C THR A 126 17.02 11.67 0.72
N GLU A 127 16.54 10.63 0.02
CA GLU A 127 16.29 10.71 -1.42
C GLU A 127 15.09 11.59 -1.76
N GLU A 128 13.99 11.46 -1.00
CA GLU A 128 12.83 12.34 -1.16
C GLU A 128 13.22 13.81 -0.93
N GLN A 129 14.06 14.07 0.04
CA GLN A 129 14.55 15.42 0.29
C GLN A 129 15.39 15.95 -0.88
N ALA A 130 16.24 15.13 -1.48
CA ALA A 130 17.02 15.51 -2.65
C ALA A 130 16.11 15.78 -3.87
N LEU A 131 15.10 14.93 -4.09
CA LEU A 131 14.11 15.12 -5.16
C LEU A 131 13.32 16.43 -4.97
N LEU A 132 12.90 16.71 -3.75
CA LEU A 132 12.07 17.89 -3.44
C LEU A 132 12.89 19.19 -3.40
N ALA A 133 14.21 19.13 -3.37
CA ALA A 133 15.07 20.31 -3.36
C ALA A 133 14.96 21.18 -4.64
N ASP A 134 14.50 20.57 -5.74
CA ASP A 134 14.29 21.27 -7.02
C ASP A 134 12.97 22.03 -7.09
N PHE A 135 12.13 21.96 -6.05
CA PHE A 135 10.80 22.57 -6.01
C PHE A 135 10.69 23.60 -4.89
N ASP A 136 9.94 24.67 -5.16
CA ASP A 136 9.60 25.64 -4.12
C ASP A 136 8.83 24.98 -2.95
N PRO A 137 9.07 25.39 -1.70
CA PRO A 137 8.41 24.82 -0.52
C PRO A 137 6.88 24.87 -0.57
N GLU A 138 6.31 25.92 -1.17
CA GLU A 138 4.86 26.06 -1.35
C GLU A 138 4.31 25.01 -2.33
N ILE A 139 5.05 24.73 -3.41
CA ILE A 139 4.72 23.67 -4.37
C ILE A 139 4.79 22.29 -3.70
N CYS A 140 5.84 22.03 -2.91
CA CYS A 140 5.98 20.78 -2.16
C CYS A 140 4.80 20.56 -1.20
N GLN A 141 4.36 21.61 -0.52
CA GLN A 141 3.21 21.54 0.38
C GLN A 141 1.92 21.26 -0.38
N ALA A 142 1.69 21.95 -1.50
CA ALA A 142 0.51 21.74 -2.35
C ALA A 142 0.47 20.31 -2.93
N MET A 143 1.58 19.81 -3.46
CA MET A 143 1.71 18.43 -3.94
C MET A 143 1.39 17.42 -2.84
N THR A 144 1.93 17.61 -1.65
CA THR A 144 1.67 16.72 -0.49
C THR A 144 0.18 16.66 -0.16
N GLN A 145 -0.51 17.81 -0.15
CA GLN A 145 -1.95 17.87 0.12
C GLN A 145 -2.77 17.20 -0.97
N LEU A 146 -2.43 17.43 -2.25
CA LEU A 146 -3.11 16.85 -3.39
C LEU A 146 -2.94 15.33 -3.43
N ILE A 147 -1.72 14.82 -3.25
CA ILE A 147 -1.43 13.37 -3.17
C ILE A 147 -2.22 12.71 -2.04
N ARG A 148 -2.24 13.32 -0.85
CA ARG A 148 -3.03 12.81 0.29
C ARG A 148 -4.53 12.79 0.01
N ARG A 149 -5.05 13.81 -0.68
CA ARG A 149 -6.47 13.87 -1.08
C ARG A 149 -6.79 12.79 -2.11
N LEU A 150 -5.94 12.63 -3.11
CA LEU A 150 -6.07 11.59 -4.14
C LEU A 150 -6.03 10.19 -3.52
N ALA A 151 -5.06 9.92 -2.64
CA ALA A 151 -4.93 8.64 -1.95
C ALA A 151 -6.19 8.29 -1.16
N ARG A 152 -6.76 9.25 -0.41
CA ARG A 152 -8.02 9.03 0.31
C ARG A 152 -9.20 8.74 -0.61
N ALA A 153 -9.31 9.47 -1.72
CA ALA A 153 -10.37 9.24 -2.70
C ALA A 153 -10.25 7.87 -3.39
N ALA A 154 -9.03 7.44 -3.69
CA ALA A 154 -8.76 6.12 -4.27
C ALA A 154 -9.07 5.00 -3.26
N ALA A 155 -8.62 5.13 -2.00
CA ALA A 155 -8.90 4.17 -0.93
C ALA A 155 -10.41 3.97 -0.73
N SER A 156 -11.18 5.06 -0.63
CA SER A 156 -12.65 5.00 -0.52
C SER A 156 -13.31 4.19 -1.64
N ARG A 157 -12.78 4.24 -2.86
CA ARG A 157 -13.31 3.48 -4.00
C ARG A 157 -12.96 2.00 -3.92
N VAL A 158 -11.75 1.69 -3.48
CA VAL A 158 -11.32 0.28 -3.25
C VAL A 158 -12.17 -0.36 -2.17
N ASP A 159 -12.41 0.35 -1.04
CA ASP A 159 -13.24 -0.13 0.06
C ASP A 159 -14.70 -0.34 -0.39
N ALA A 160 -15.27 0.59 -1.16
CA ALA A 160 -16.62 0.49 -1.70
C ALA A 160 -16.77 -0.68 -2.70
N ALA A 161 -15.70 -1.05 -3.41
CA ALA A 161 -15.67 -2.21 -4.30
C ALA A 161 -15.50 -3.56 -3.55
N GLY A 162 -15.39 -3.54 -2.22
CA GLY A 162 -15.30 -4.73 -1.38
C GLY A 162 -13.92 -5.38 -1.37
N GLY A 163 -12.87 -4.65 -1.72
CA GLY A 163 -11.46 -5.10 -1.58
C GLY A 163 -11.09 -6.39 -2.32
N SER A 164 -11.94 -6.89 -3.18
CA SER A 164 -11.79 -8.19 -3.83
C SER A 164 -11.06 -8.04 -5.17
N CYS A 165 -9.85 -8.55 -5.23
CA CYS A 165 -8.95 -8.49 -6.39
C CYS A 165 -9.49 -9.17 -7.67
N CYS A 166 -10.64 -9.87 -7.63
CA CYS A 166 -11.16 -10.68 -8.72
C CYS A 166 -12.71 -10.63 -8.82
N ARG A 167 -13.28 -9.44 -8.88
CA ARG A 167 -14.63 -9.31 -9.44
C ARG A 167 -14.55 -8.71 -10.84
N ILE A 168 -14.08 -9.53 -11.77
CA ILE A 168 -14.40 -9.33 -13.17
C ILE A 168 -15.84 -9.86 -13.33
N PRO A 169 -16.78 -9.05 -13.84
CA PRO A 169 -18.16 -9.47 -14.05
C PRO A 169 -18.25 -10.58 -15.09
#